data_0894502dbc7ebda63f554b9526140899
#
_entry.id   0894502dbc7ebda63f554b9526140899
#
_cell.length_a   1.000
_cell.length_b   1.000
_cell.length_c   1.000
_cell.angle_alpha   90.00
_cell.angle_beta   90.00
_cell.angle_gamma   90.00
#
_symmetry.space_group_name_H-M   'P 1'
#
loop_
_entity.id
_entity.type
_entity.pdbx_description
1 polymer ?
#
loop_
_entity_poly.entity_id
_entity_poly.type
_entity_poly.pdbx_seq_one_letter_code
_entity_poly.pdbx_strand_id
1 'polypeptide(L)'
;MGSADTRFLDAYNRFHPQVYAYCRRRTTAEMVEDAVADTFLTAWRKSNAIPPGDEALPWLYGVAYRVLTHQWRSASRRFRLSRKLASLGATAISLPEDVMVMRQESRQLLNALGALNRTDQEILRLTAWEELTGAQIATVLGISPGAVRQRLYSAKKNLADEYNRLENRRTGSPAAEKGGAW
;
A
#
# COMPACT_ATOMS: atom_id res chain seq x y z
N MET A 1 -20.54 -14.17 -26.63
CA MET A 1 -19.61 -13.76 -25.59
C MET A 1 -18.20 -14.20 -26.01
N GLY A 2 -17.29 -13.28 -26.16
CA GLY A 2 -15.91 -13.59 -26.57
C GLY A 2 -15.11 -14.23 -25.43
N SER A 3 -14.05 -14.97 -25.75
CA SER A 3 -13.11 -15.56 -24.75
C SER A 3 -12.55 -14.53 -23.74
N ALA A 4 -12.46 -13.27 -24.13
CA ALA A 4 -12.01 -12.16 -23.29
C ALA A 4 -13.07 -11.77 -22.25
N ASP A 5 -14.35 -11.74 -22.64
CA ASP A 5 -15.45 -11.40 -21.71
C ASP A 5 -15.58 -12.49 -20.64
N THR A 6 -15.42 -13.74 -21.02
CA THR A 6 -15.48 -14.88 -20.08
C THR A 6 -14.35 -14.79 -19.05
N ARG A 7 -13.11 -14.48 -19.47
CA ARG A 7 -11.98 -14.30 -18.55
C ARG A 7 -12.16 -13.14 -17.58
N PHE A 8 -12.71 -12.03 -18.06
CA PHE A 8 -13.03 -10.90 -17.19
C PHE A 8 -14.08 -11.26 -16.16
N LEU A 9 -15.19 -11.88 -16.58
CA LEU A 9 -16.28 -12.26 -15.67
C LEU A 9 -15.82 -13.27 -14.61
N ASP A 10 -15.00 -14.26 -15.00
CA ASP A 10 -14.42 -15.21 -14.06
C ASP A 10 -13.52 -14.49 -13.03
N ALA A 11 -12.62 -13.64 -13.49
CA ALA A 11 -11.73 -12.87 -12.62
C ALA A 11 -12.51 -11.91 -11.69
N TYR A 12 -13.57 -11.27 -12.20
CA TYR A 12 -14.43 -10.40 -11.42
C TYR A 12 -15.16 -11.17 -10.32
N ASN A 13 -15.88 -12.23 -10.69
CA ASN A 13 -16.68 -13.01 -9.75
C ASN A 13 -15.80 -13.65 -8.66
N ARG A 14 -14.61 -14.09 -9.03
CA ARG A 14 -13.71 -14.79 -8.12
C ARG A 14 -12.93 -13.85 -7.20
N PHE A 15 -12.49 -12.70 -7.68
CA PHE A 15 -11.50 -11.87 -7.00
C PHE A 15 -12.00 -10.49 -6.57
N HIS A 16 -13.26 -10.13 -6.84
CA HIS A 16 -13.83 -8.86 -6.41
C HIS A 16 -13.66 -8.59 -4.90
N PRO A 17 -13.97 -9.54 -4.00
CA PRO A 17 -13.81 -9.31 -2.55
C PRO A 17 -12.37 -9.03 -2.14
N GLN A 18 -11.38 -9.74 -2.74
CA GLN A 18 -9.97 -9.54 -2.46
C GLN A 18 -9.47 -8.20 -2.95
N VAL A 19 -9.86 -7.77 -4.16
CA VAL A 19 -9.54 -6.46 -4.71
C VAL A 19 -10.18 -5.34 -3.88
N TYR A 20 -11.42 -5.51 -3.45
CA TYR A 20 -12.10 -4.57 -2.55
C TYR A 20 -11.33 -4.42 -1.22
N ALA A 21 -11.00 -5.54 -0.58
CA ALA A 21 -10.22 -5.55 0.66
C ALA A 21 -8.82 -4.92 0.48
N TYR A 22 -8.18 -5.17 -0.66
CA TYR A 22 -6.91 -4.55 -1.03
C TYR A 22 -7.02 -3.02 -1.11
N CYS A 23 -8.04 -2.51 -1.82
CA CYS A 23 -8.28 -1.07 -1.97
C CYS A 23 -8.62 -0.44 -0.61
N ARG A 24 -9.52 -1.05 0.17
CA ARG A 24 -9.96 -0.56 1.49
C ARG A 24 -8.77 -0.34 2.46
N ARG A 25 -7.76 -1.20 2.42
CA ARG A 25 -6.55 -1.04 3.25
C ARG A 25 -5.60 0.07 2.79
N ARG A 26 -5.86 0.72 1.64
CA ARG A 26 -4.92 1.65 0.99
C ARG A 26 -5.49 3.04 0.69
N THR A 27 -6.78 3.21 0.83
CA THR A 27 -7.44 4.50 0.58
C THR A 27 -8.52 4.77 1.61
N THR A 28 -9.12 5.97 1.60
CA THR A 28 -10.21 6.32 2.50
C THR A 28 -11.52 5.65 2.08
N ALA A 29 -12.48 5.51 3.02
CA ALA A 29 -13.75 4.84 2.76
C ALA A 29 -14.50 5.43 1.55
N GLU A 30 -14.47 6.76 1.39
CA GLU A 30 -15.14 7.46 0.28
C GLU A 30 -14.53 7.14 -1.10
N MET A 31 -13.27 6.72 -1.14
CA MET A 31 -12.55 6.47 -2.40
C MET A 31 -12.44 4.98 -2.78
N VAL A 32 -12.89 4.08 -1.90
CA VAL A 32 -12.75 2.62 -2.14
C VAL A 32 -13.52 2.19 -3.36
N GLU A 33 -14.81 2.58 -3.45
CA GLU A 33 -15.69 2.18 -4.54
C GLU A 33 -15.16 2.66 -5.90
N ASP A 34 -14.72 3.91 -5.97
CA ASP A 34 -14.11 4.47 -7.18
C ASP A 34 -12.84 3.72 -7.57
N ALA A 35 -11.97 3.39 -6.59
CA ALA A 35 -10.75 2.66 -6.85
C ALA A 35 -11.01 1.23 -7.36
N VAL A 36 -12.01 0.56 -6.81
CA VAL A 36 -12.45 -0.78 -7.24
C VAL A 36 -13.06 -0.71 -8.65
N ALA A 37 -13.98 0.24 -8.88
CA ALA A 37 -14.61 0.44 -10.19
C ALA A 37 -13.56 0.74 -11.28
N ASP A 38 -12.62 1.65 -11.03
CA ASP A 38 -11.52 1.98 -11.95
C ASP A 38 -10.62 0.77 -12.23
N THR A 39 -10.38 -0.05 -11.19
CA THR A 39 -9.58 -1.27 -11.31
C THR A 39 -10.24 -2.26 -12.26
N PHE A 40 -11.52 -2.56 -12.05
CA PHE A 40 -12.24 -3.51 -12.90
C PHE A 40 -12.56 -2.95 -14.27
N LEU A 41 -12.82 -1.66 -14.42
CA LEU A 41 -12.93 -1.00 -15.72
C LEU A 41 -11.62 -1.15 -16.54
N THR A 42 -10.49 -0.97 -15.87
CA THR A 42 -9.17 -1.16 -16.50
C THR A 42 -8.93 -2.63 -16.86
N ALA A 43 -9.34 -3.56 -15.98
CA ALA A 43 -9.24 -4.99 -16.22
C ALA A 43 -10.13 -5.42 -17.42
N TRP A 44 -11.35 -4.92 -17.50
CA TRP A 44 -12.25 -5.17 -18.63
C TRP A 44 -11.66 -4.71 -19.96
N ARG A 45 -11.14 -3.47 -20.01
CA ARG A 45 -10.47 -2.94 -21.21
C ARG A 45 -9.23 -3.74 -21.61
N LYS A 46 -8.63 -4.46 -20.68
CA LYS A 46 -7.45 -5.31 -20.89
C LYS A 46 -7.74 -6.79 -20.67
N SER A 47 -8.99 -7.22 -20.91
CA SER A 47 -9.45 -8.59 -20.63
C SER A 47 -8.61 -9.68 -21.29
N ASN A 48 -8.02 -9.40 -22.46
CA ASN A 48 -7.08 -10.31 -23.14
C ASN A 48 -5.75 -10.48 -22.38
N ALA A 49 -5.36 -9.54 -21.53
CA ALA A 49 -4.12 -9.58 -20.77
C ALA A 49 -4.30 -10.18 -19.36
N ILE A 50 -5.53 -10.53 -18.96
CA ILE A 50 -5.79 -11.20 -17.68
C ILE A 50 -5.19 -12.61 -17.74
N PRO A 51 -4.23 -12.95 -16.85
CA PRO A 51 -3.70 -14.30 -16.77
C PRO A 51 -4.80 -15.30 -16.34
N PRO A 52 -4.68 -16.58 -16.72
CA PRO A 52 -5.62 -17.60 -16.28
C PRO A 52 -5.39 -17.98 -14.80
N GLY A 53 -6.44 -18.53 -14.17
CA GLY A 53 -6.34 -19.11 -12.82
C GLY A 53 -5.92 -18.11 -11.75
N ASP A 54 -5.11 -18.55 -10.80
CA ASP A 54 -4.72 -17.78 -9.60
C ASP A 54 -3.77 -16.62 -9.91
N GLU A 55 -3.09 -16.65 -11.05
CA GLU A 55 -2.22 -15.54 -11.49
C GLU A 55 -3.01 -14.26 -11.85
N ALA A 56 -4.33 -14.37 -12.04
CA ALA A 56 -5.19 -13.21 -12.26
C ALA A 56 -5.22 -12.29 -11.04
N LEU A 57 -5.16 -12.81 -9.81
CA LEU A 57 -5.23 -11.99 -8.60
C LEU A 57 -4.01 -11.05 -8.43
N PRO A 58 -2.74 -11.52 -8.49
CA PRO A 58 -1.59 -10.62 -8.48
C PRO A 58 -1.62 -9.58 -9.62
N TRP A 59 -2.11 -9.97 -10.79
CA TRP A 59 -2.26 -9.05 -11.91
C TRP A 59 -3.30 -7.95 -11.60
N LEU A 60 -4.46 -8.32 -11.01
CA LEU A 60 -5.49 -7.37 -10.58
C LEU A 60 -4.96 -6.43 -9.49
N TYR A 61 -4.20 -6.93 -8.52
CA TYR A 61 -3.53 -6.08 -7.54
C TYR A 61 -2.56 -5.09 -8.20
N GLY A 62 -1.86 -5.52 -9.27
CA GLY A 62 -1.01 -4.61 -10.05
C GLY A 62 -1.82 -3.53 -10.78
N VAL A 63 -3.03 -3.82 -11.24
CA VAL A 63 -3.94 -2.80 -11.80
C VAL A 63 -4.39 -1.84 -10.69
N ALA A 64 -4.87 -2.37 -9.56
CA ALA A 64 -5.33 -1.59 -8.41
C ALA A 64 -4.21 -0.69 -7.85
N TYR A 65 -2.99 -1.20 -7.74
CA TYR A 65 -1.83 -0.41 -7.31
C TYR A 65 -1.57 0.81 -8.21
N ARG A 66 -1.68 0.64 -9.54
CA ARG A 66 -1.53 1.74 -10.50
C ARG A 66 -2.67 2.76 -10.39
N VAL A 67 -3.91 2.30 -10.23
CA VAL A 67 -5.10 3.17 -10.01
C VAL A 67 -4.88 4.01 -8.75
N LEU A 68 -4.61 3.39 -7.61
CA LEU A 68 -4.37 4.06 -6.34
C LEU A 68 -3.19 5.04 -6.42
N THR A 69 -2.08 4.63 -7.04
CA THR A 69 -0.90 5.50 -7.23
C THR A 69 -1.24 6.75 -8.05
N HIS A 70 -2.07 6.60 -9.08
CA HIS A 70 -2.55 7.72 -9.89
C HIS A 70 -3.45 8.66 -9.07
N GLN A 71 -4.39 8.12 -8.31
CA GLN A 71 -5.28 8.88 -7.43
C GLN A 71 -4.48 9.67 -6.38
N TRP A 72 -3.50 9.05 -5.71
CA TRP A 72 -2.63 9.73 -4.74
C TRP A 72 -1.80 10.85 -5.36
N ARG A 73 -1.25 10.64 -6.56
CA ARG A 73 -0.51 11.70 -7.28
C ARG A 73 -1.42 12.86 -7.66
N SER A 74 -2.65 12.58 -8.06
CA SER A 74 -3.65 13.60 -8.40
C SER A 74 -4.09 14.40 -7.18
N ALA A 75 -4.35 13.71 -6.04
CA ALA A 75 -4.68 14.35 -4.77
C ALA A 75 -3.53 15.23 -4.27
N SER A 76 -2.29 14.73 -4.32
CA SER A 76 -1.10 15.50 -3.93
C SER A 76 -0.87 16.74 -4.81
N ARG A 77 -1.14 16.66 -6.11
CA ARG A 77 -1.05 17.82 -7.01
C ARG A 77 -2.13 18.85 -6.70
N ARG A 78 -3.38 18.42 -6.49
CA ARG A 78 -4.49 19.30 -6.07
C ARG A 78 -4.18 20.00 -4.75
N PHE A 79 -3.69 19.24 -3.76
CA PHE A 79 -3.29 19.80 -2.47
C PHE A 79 -2.13 20.80 -2.56
N ARG A 80 -1.11 20.53 -3.38
CA ARG A 80 -0.01 21.48 -3.61
C ARG A 80 -0.49 22.74 -4.31
N LEU A 81 -1.47 22.65 -5.20
CA LEU A 81 -2.07 23.79 -5.88
C LEU A 81 -2.92 24.62 -4.91
N SER A 82 -3.78 23.94 -4.11
CA SER A 82 -4.61 24.62 -3.09
C SER A 82 -3.73 25.24 -1.97
N ARG A 83 -2.61 24.61 -1.59
CA ARG A 83 -1.66 25.17 -0.62
C ARG A 83 -0.87 26.38 -1.14
N LYS A 84 -0.67 26.49 -2.46
CA LYS A 84 -0.17 27.75 -3.07
C LYS A 84 -1.21 28.87 -3.03
N LEU A 85 -2.49 28.53 -2.92
CA LEU A 85 -3.61 29.49 -2.80
C LEU A 85 -4.04 29.73 -1.35
N ALA A 86 -3.69 28.83 -0.42
CA ALA A 86 -4.00 28.94 0.99
C ALA A 86 -2.79 28.50 1.83
N SER A 87 -2.06 29.47 2.37
CA SER A 87 -1.06 29.17 3.41
C SER A 87 -1.77 28.68 4.65
N LEU A 88 -1.86 27.34 4.89
CA LEU A 88 -2.01 26.70 6.21
C LEU A 88 -2.29 25.18 6.07
N GLY A 89 -1.55 24.39 6.83
CA GLY A 89 -1.93 23.04 7.27
C GLY A 89 -1.44 21.86 6.42
N ALA A 90 -0.47 21.12 6.94
CA ALA A 90 -0.11 19.79 6.46
C ALA A 90 -1.20 18.79 6.85
N THR A 91 -1.82 18.14 5.87
CA THR A 91 -2.78 17.06 6.14
C THR A 91 -2.02 15.73 6.09
N ALA A 92 -1.89 15.10 7.24
CA ALA A 92 -1.46 13.71 7.37
C ALA A 92 -2.43 12.81 6.58
N ILE A 93 -1.91 11.77 5.92
CA ILE A 93 -2.73 10.74 5.29
C ILE A 93 -3.48 10.05 6.43
N SER A 94 -4.81 10.21 6.47
CA SER A 94 -5.68 9.58 7.46
C SER A 94 -5.55 8.07 7.33
N LEU A 95 -5.21 7.40 8.44
CA LEU A 95 -5.35 5.95 8.56
C LEU A 95 -6.86 5.64 8.59
N PRO A 96 -7.31 4.50 8.04
CA PRO A 96 -8.72 4.10 8.10
C PRO A 96 -9.26 4.11 9.54
N GLU A 97 -10.53 4.51 9.72
CA GLU A 97 -11.18 4.67 11.04
C GLU A 97 -11.26 3.35 11.85
N ASP A 98 -11.16 2.20 11.21
CA ASP A 98 -11.08 0.88 11.86
C ASP A 98 -9.87 0.74 12.84
N VAL A 99 -8.96 1.70 12.86
CA VAL A 99 -7.78 1.74 13.75
C VAL A 99 -8.15 2.11 15.20
N MET A 100 -9.36 2.56 15.47
CA MET A 100 -9.73 3.09 16.81
C MET A 100 -9.79 2.02 17.92
N VAL A 101 -9.85 0.72 17.58
CA VAL A 101 -9.91 -0.38 18.58
C VAL A 101 -8.57 -1.12 18.71
N MET A 102 -7.56 -0.75 17.95
CA MET A 102 -6.27 -1.45 17.96
C MET A 102 -5.48 -1.21 19.25
N ARG A 103 -4.81 -2.26 19.74
CA ARG A 103 -3.84 -2.18 20.84
C ARG A 103 -2.75 -1.14 20.50
N GLN A 104 -2.22 -0.48 21.51
CA GLN A 104 -1.23 0.60 21.35
C GLN A 104 0.00 0.20 20.52
N GLU A 105 0.47 -1.06 20.65
CA GLU A 105 1.54 -1.64 19.84
C GLU A 105 1.22 -1.66 18.35
N SER A 106 -0.02 -2.00 18.01
CA SER A 106 -0.50 -2.02 16.62
C SER A 106 -0.53 -0.61 16.01
N ARG A 107 -0.89 0.41 16.77
CA ARG A 107 -0.84 1.82 16.33
C ARG A 107 0.60 2.26 16.08
N GLN A 108 1.52 1.88 16.95
CA GLN A 108 2.93 2.20 16.80
C GLN A 108 3.52 1.56 15.54
N LEU A 109 3.21 0.30 15.29
CA LEU A 109 3.62 -0.40 14.07
C LEU A 109 3.07 0.27 12.80
N LEU A 110 1.79 0.67 12.80
CA LEU A 110 1.19 1.39 11.69
C LEU A 110 1.82 2.78 11.48
N ASN A 111 2.16 3.49 12.56
CA ASN A 111 2.88 4.76 12.48
C ASN A 111 4.29 4.56 11.90
N ALA A 112 5.02 3.54 12.34
CA ALA A 112 6.32 3.20 11.80
C ALA A 112 6.22 2.82 10.30
N LEU A 113 5.23 2.01 9.93
CA LEU A 113 4.96 1.68 8.53
C LEU A 113 4.64 2.94 7.70
N GLY A 114 3.83 3.86 8.25
CA GLY A 114 3.46 5.11 7.60
C GLY A 114 4.65 6.05 7.33
N ALA A 115 5.71 5.97 8.11
CA ALA A 115 6.93 6.76 7.93
C ALA A 115 7.84 6.26 6.79
N LEU A 116 7.66 5.02 6.33
CA LEU A 116 8.43 4.47 5.22
C LEU A 116 8.01 5.09 3.88
N ASN A 117 8.85 4.96 2.85
CA ASN A 117 8.45 5.31 1.50
C ASN A 117 7.35 4.37 0.99
N ARG A 118 6.54 4.85 0.04
CA ARG A 118 5.34 4.12 -0.44
C ARG A 118 5.62 2.74 -1.01
N THR A 119 6.75 2.56 -1.70
CA THR A 119 7.10 1.26 -2.28
C THR A 119 7.44 0.25 -1.19
N ASP A 120 8.16 0.65 -0.16
CA ASP A 120 8.51 -0.20 0.97
C ASP A 120 7.28 -0.55 1.80
N GLN A 121 6.37 0.43 2.03
CA GLN A 121 5.06 0.16 2.63
C GLN A 121 4.30 -0.89 1.84
N GLU A 122 4.25 -0.75 0.51
CA GLU A 122 3.50 -1.65 -0.35
C GLU A 122 4.07 -3.07 -0.35
N ILE A 123 5.40 -3.23 -0.44
CA ILE A 123 6.06 -4.54 -0.37
C ILE A 123 5.73 -5.24 0.96
N LEU A 124 5.80 -4.53 2.08
CA LEU A 124 5.48 -5.08 3.39
C LEU A 124 4.00 -5.48 3.50
N ARG A 125 3.08 -4.66 2.99
CA ARG A 125 1.65 -4.95 2.97
C ARG A 125 1.33 -6.16 2.10
N LEU A 126 1.88 -6.23 0.88
CA LEU A 126 1.70 -7.36 -0.03
C LEU A 126 2.21 -8.67 0.57
N THR A 127 3.30 -8.60 1.35
CA THR A 127 3.84 -9.78 2.05
C THR A 127 2.99 -10.20 3.24
N ALA A 128 2.54 -9.25 4.07
CA ALA A 128 1.92 -9.54 5.36
C ALA A 128 0.40 -9.71 5.28
N TRP A 129 -0.28 -9.00 4.41
CA TRP A 129 -1.75 -9.01 4.32
C TRP A 129 -2.29 -9.79 3.13
N GLU A 130 -1.59 -9.71 1.99
CA GLU A 130 -1.99 -10.45 0.79
C GLU A 130 -1.23 -11.78 0.64
N GLU A 131 -0.25 -12.04 1.52
CA GLU A 131 0.53 -13.29 1.58
C GLU A 131 1.20 -13.67 0.24
N LEU A 132 1.54 -12.66 -0.57
CA LEU A 132 2.09 -12.88 -1.89
C LEU A 132 3.55 -13.33 -1.83
N THR A 133 3.90 -14.24 -2.74
CA THR A 133 5.29 -14.62 -3.00
C THR A 133 6.08 -13.47 -3.63
N GLY A 134 7.42 -13.53 -3.55
CA GLY A 134 8.27 -12.51 -4.17
C GLY A 134 8.05 -12.37 -5.68
N ALA A 135 7.70 -13.45 -6.39
CA ALA A 135 7.37 -13.41 -7.82
C ALA A 135 6.06 -12.69 -8.08
N GLN A 136 5.04 -12.95 -7.28
CA GLN A 136 3.74 -12.27 -7.37
C GLN A 136 3.86 -10.78 -7.04
N ILE A 137 4.63 -10.42 -5.99
CA ILE A 137 4.93 -9.02 -5.66
C ILE A 137 5.65 -8.33 -6.83
N ALA A 138 6.58 -9.03 -7.50
CA ALA A 138 7.25 -8.53 -8.69
C ALA A 138 6.24 -8.19 -9.81
N THR A 139 5.25 -9.04 -10.02
CA THR A 139 4.13 -8.81 -10.97
C THR A 139 3.31 -7.57 -10.56
N VAL A 140 2.93 -7.44 -9.28
CA VAL A 140 2.16 -6.30 -8.78
C VAL A 140 2.88 -4.98 -9.02
N LEU A 141 4.16 -4.92 -8.66
CA LEU A 141 4.95 -3.68 -8.68
C LEU A 141 5.63 -3.41 -10.03
N GLY A 142 5.67 -4.37 -10.94
CA GLY A 142 6.35 -4.25 -12.23
C GLY A 142 7.88 -4.15 -12.09
N ILE A 143 8.47 -4.86 -11.13
CA ILE A 143 9.93 -4.91 -10.88
C ILE A 143 10.43 -6.35 -10.89
N SER A 144 11.75 -6.56 -10.92
CA SER A 144 12.31 -7.91 -10.90
C SER A 144 12.16 -8.60 -9.54
N PRO A 145 12.05 -9.95 -9.46
CA PRO A 145 12.02 -10.68 -8.20
C PRO A 145 13.28 -10.44 -7.33
N GLY A 146 14.43 -10.20 -7.94
CA GLY A 146 15.65 -9.81 -7.25
C GLY A 146 15.53 -8.46 -6.55
N ALA A 147 14.93 -7.47 -7.24
CA ALA A 147 14.65 -6.16 -6.69
C ALA A 147 13.63 -6.23 -5.53
N VAL A 148 12.60 -7.11 -5.63
CA VAL A 148 11.66 -7.35 -4.52
C VAL A 148 12.39 -7.86 -3.28
N ARG A 149 13.26 -8.88 -3.44
CA ARG A 149 14.02 -9.45 -2.32
C ARG A 149 14.88 -8.41 -1.60
N GLN A 150 15.63 -7.63 -2.37
CA GLN A 150 16.47 -6.57 -1.82
C GLN A 150 15.67 -5.49 -1.11
N ARG A 151 14.57 -5.03 -1.73
CA ARG A 151 13.70 -4.01 -1.13
C ARG A 151 12.97 -4.52 0.10
N LEU A 152 12.50 -5.78 0.10
CA LEU A 152 11.85 -6.38 1.27
C LEU A 152 12.80 -6.47 2.46
N TYR A 153 14.07 -6.84 2.22
CA TYR A 153 15.09 -6.83 3.27
C TYR A 153 15.29 -5.42 3.85
N SER A 154 15.50 -4.42 2.99
CA SER A 154 15.67 -3.03 3.42
C SER A 154 14.42 -2.48 4.11
N ALA A 155 13.23 -2.77 3.59
CA ALA A 155 11.96 -2.31 4.16
C ALA A 155 11.72 -2.89 5.56
N LYS A 156 12.02 -4.17 5.78
CA LYS A 156 11.94 -4.78 7.12
C LYS A 156 12.88 -4.12 8.10
N LYS A 157 14.14 -3.85 7.69
CA LYS A 157 15.12 -3.14 8.52
C LYS A 157 14.63 -1.73 8.87
N ASN A 158 14.23 -0.95 7.86
CA ASN A 158 13.74 0.41 8.06
C ASN A 158 12.49 0.46 8.96
N LEU A 159 11.59 -0.53 8.84
CA LEU A 159 10.43 -0.65 9.71
C LEU A 159 10.84 -0.88 11.16
N ALA A 160 11.78 -1.79 11.42
CA ALA A 160 12.29 -2.07 12.76
C ALA A 160 12.98 -0.83 13.37
N ASP A 161 13.82 -0.15 12.59
CA ASP A 161 14.54 1.06 13.03
C ASP A 161 13.53 2.17 13.40
N GLU A 162 12.50 2.38 12.57
CA GLU A 162 11.49 3.39 12.83
C GLU A 162 10.58 3.02 14.02
N TYR A 163 10.22 1.75 14.16
CA TYR A 163 9.46 1.26 15.31
C TYR A 163 10.22 1.52 16.62
N ASN A 164 11.51 1.15 16.67
CA ASN A 164 12.36 1.36 17.85
C ASN A 164 12.55 2.85 18.14
N ARG A 165 12.66 3.70 17.12
CA ARG A 165 12.75 5.16 17.28
C ARG A 165 11.48 5.74 17.93
N LEU A 166 10.32 5.28 17.53
CA LEU A 166 9.04 5.69 18.11
C LEU A 166 8.89 5.18 19.55
N GLU A 167 9.35 3.96 19.83
CA GLU A 167 9.37 3.38 21.18
C GLU A 167 10.23 4.18 22.13
N ASN A 168 11.49 4.49 21.76
CA ASN A 168 12.42 5.27 22.56
C ASN A 168 11.91 6.68 22.85
N ARG A 169 11.22 7.32 21.91
CA ARG A 169 10.56 8.61 22.13
C ARG A 169 9.44 8.54 23.17
N ARG A 170 8.73 7.43 23.21
CA ARG A 170 7.60 7.21 24.13
C ARG A 170 8.07 6.89 25.55
N THR A 171 9.12 6.08 25.69
CA THR A 171 9.63 5.61 26.99
C THR A 171 10.49 6.65 27.71
N GLY A 172 10.78 7.79 27.07
CA GLY A 172 11.51 8.90 27.71
C GLY A 172 12.96 8.55 28.08
N SER A 173 13.53 7.50 27.50
CA SER A 173 14.94 7.15 27.75
C SER A 173 15.83 8.13 26.97
N PRO A 174 16.57 9.05 27.66
CA PRO A 174 17.57 9.85 26.98
C PRO A 174 18.61 8.89 26.38
N ALA A 175 18.92 9.07 25.11
CA ALA A 175 20.10 8.48 24.51
C ALA A 175 21.27 8.74 25.49
N ALA A 176 21.96 7.67 25.90
CA ALA A 176 23.10 7.79 26.75
C ALA A 176 24.09 8.80 26.14
N GLU A 177 24.15 9.99 26.70
CA GLU A 177 25.33 10.85 26.63
C GLU A 177 26.50 10.04 27.19
N LYS A 178 27.21 9.35 26.33
CA LYS A 178 28.60 9.03 26.63
C LYS A 178 29.43 10.30 26.44
N GLY A 179 29.23 11.22 27.37
CA GLY A 179 30.15 12.29 27.60
C GLY A 179 31.44 11.68 28.10
N GLY A 180 32.50 11.96 27.40
CA GLY A 180 33.83 11.80 27.89
C GLY A 180 34.05 12.76 29.05
N ALA A 181 34.69 12.27 30.04
CA ALA A 181 35.57 13.04 30.94
C ALA A 181 36.48 12.03 31.59
N TRP A 182 37.70 12.21 31.38
CA TRP A 182 38.98 12.23 32.10
C TRP A 182 40.13 11.86 31.16
#